data_22e6b7ef7c2adcb3e05ff746b5a9e4a9
#
_entry.id   22e6b7ef7c2adcb3e05ff746b5a9e4a9
#
_cell.length_a   1.000
_cell.length_b   1.000
_cell.length_c   1.000
_cell.angle_alpha   90.00
_cell.angle_beta   90.00
_cell.angle_gamma   90.00
#
_symmetry.space_group_name_H-M   'P 1'
#
loop_
_entity.id
_entity.type
_entity.pdbx_description
1 polymer ?
#
loop_
_entity_poly.entity_id
_entity_poly.type
_entity_poly.pdbx_seq_one_letter_code
_entity_poly.pdbx_strand_id
1 'polypeptide(L)'
;NELRRTMGMLFQQAALFDSMTVGDNIAFELRQHTSMGVEEVNDRVQEMLTMVGLSGLQDKWPADLSGGMKKRAGLARALALGPEIILYDEPTTGLDPILANQINDLIRDLQKRLDVTSITITHDMISAYKIADRIAMLHKGRIEEVGTPGEIQDSSNPIVRQFIHGRAEGPITPR
;
A
#
# COMPACT_ATOMS: atom_id res chain seq x y z
N ASN A 1 -14.93 -14.29 -10.35
CA ASN A 1 -14.49 -13.28 -9.36
C ASN A 1 -13.72 -13.83 -8.15
N GLU A 2 -13.36 -15.12 -8.14
CA GLU A 2 -12.52 -15.70 -7.08
C GLU A 2 -11.16 -14.99 -6.97
N LEU A 3 -10.50 -14.74 -8.10
CA LEU A 3 -9.20 -14.06 -8.14
C LEU A 3 -9.19 -12.70 -7.42
N ARG A 4 -10.29 -11.93 -7.47
CA ARG A 4 -10.38 -10.65 -6.75
C ARG A 4 -10.40 -10.79 -5.23
N ARG A 5 -10.83 -11.94 -4.71
CA ARG A 5 -10.86 -12.21 -3.27
C ARG A 5 -9.48 -12.53 -2.72
N THR A 6 -8.55 -12.99 -3.58
CA THR A 6 -7.16 -13.24 -3.18
C THR A 6 -6.30 -11.98 -3.25
N MET A 7 -6.87 -10.84 -3.65
CA MET A 7 -6.14 -9.59 -3.84
C MET A 7 -6.72 -8.47 -2.96
N GLY A 8 -5.87 -7.84 -2.18
CA GLY A 8 -6.17 -6.61 -1.46
C GLY A 8 -5.60 -5.39 -2.20
N MET A 9 -6.19 -4.21 -2.06
CA MET A 9 -5.67 -2.99 -2.67
C MET A 9 -5.73 -1.80 -1.72
N LEU A 10 -4.58 -1.14 -1.54
CA LEU A 10 -4.48 0.16 -0.92
C LEU A 10 -4.39 1.23 -2.01
N PHE A 11 -5.41 2.06 -2.10
CA PHE A 11 -5.47 3.19 -3.03
C PHE A 11 -4.68 4.40 -2.54
N GLN A 12 -4.27 5.27 -3.44
CA GLN A 12 -3.49 6.47 -3.16
C GLN A 12 -4.11 7.37 -2.07
N GLN A 13 -5.42 7.51 -1.99
CA GLN A 13 -6.12 8.29 -0.94
C GLN A 13 -6.81 7.40 0.09
N ALA A 14 -6.36 6.15 0.25
CA ALA A 14 -6.97 5.11 1.09
C ALA A 14 -8.40 4.72 0.67
N ALA A 15 -9.12 5.55 -0.06
CA ALA A 15 -10.47 5.34 -0.58
C ALA A 15 -11.47 4.80 0.49
N LEU A 16 -11.39 5.31 1.72
CA LEU A 16 -12.35 4.98 2.77
C LEU A 16 -13.72 5.57 2.42
N PHE A 17 -14.76 4.84 2.77
CA PHE A 17 -16.14 5.36 2.68
C PHE A 17 -16.37 6.37 3.80
N ASP A 18 -16.56 7.63 3.47
CA ASP A 18 -16.77 8.72 4.43
C ASP A 18 -18.06 8.57 5.25
N SER A 19 -19.04 7.80 4.74
CA SER A 19 -20.32 7.50 5.38
C SER A 19 -20.28 6.30 6.32
N MET A 20 -19.10 5.74 6.58
CA MET A 20 -18.87 4.58 7.44
C MET A 20 -17.80 4.87 8.47
N THR A 21 -17.90 4.26 9.66
CA THR A 21 -16.81 4.29 10.65
C THR A 21 -15.58 3.54 10.12
N VAL A 22 -14.45 3.69 10.80
CA VAL A 22 -13.23 2.94 10.49
C VAL A 22 -13.48 1.43 10.58
N GLY A 23 -14.16 0.99 11.62
CA GLY A 23 -14.54 -0.41 11.80
C GLY A 23 -15.44 -0.92 10.68
N ASP A 24 -16.47 -0.15 10.31
CA ASP A 24 -17.36 -0.52 9.20
C ASP A 24 -16.66 -0.56 7.84
N ASN A 25 -15.69 0.33 7.60
CA ASN A 25 -14.85 0.29 6.41
C ASN A 25 -14.08 -1.03 6.31
N ILE A 26 -13.52 -1.51 7.42
CA ILE A 26 -12.78 -2.77 7.47
C ILE A 26 -13.72 -3.97 7.37
N ALA A 27 -14.88 -3.90 8.05
CA ALA A 27 -15.88 -4.95 8.06
C ALA A 27 -16.63 -5.11 6.73
N PHE A 28 -16.61 -4.09 5.87
CA PHE A 28 -17.42 -4.05 4.64
C PHE A 28 -17.21 -5.29 3.76
N GLU A 29 -15.97 -5.58 3.40
CA GLU A 29 -15.64 -6.73 2.55
C GLU A 29 -15.91 -8.07 3.27
N LEU A 30 -15.69 -8.14 4.58
CA LEU A 30 -15.99 -9.34 5.39
C LEU A 30 -17.48 -9.69 5.35
N ARG A 31 -18.35 -8.69 5.56
CA ARG A 31 -19.82 -8.86 5.51
C ARG A 31 -20.33 -9.24 4.12
N GLN A 32 -19.66 -8.80 3.05
CA GLN A 32 -20.08 -9.08 1.67
C GLN A 32 -19.59 -10.43 1.14
N HIS A 33 -18.44 -10.90 1.61
CA HIS A 33 -17.73 -11.99 0.97
C HIS A 33 -17.47 -13.19 1.87
N THR A 34 -17.89 -13.16 3.15
CA THR A 34 -17.76 -14.27 4.08
C THR A 34 -19.11 -14.61 4.73
N SER A 35 -19.17 -15.75 5.39
CA SER A 35 -20.28 -16.17 6.25
C SER A 35 -20.02 -15.90 7.74
N MET A 36 -19.05 -15.05 8.08
CA MET A 36 -18.69 -14.72 9.46
C MET A 36 -19.87 -14.11 10.21
N GLY A 37 -20.07 -14.55 11.45
CA GLY A 37 -21.03 -13.93 12.36
C GLY A 37 -20.56 -12.54 12.82
N VAL A 38 -21.45 -11.80 13.50
CA VAL A 38 -21.16 -10.42 13.92
C VAL A 38 -19.93 -10.36 14.85
N GLU A 39 -19.81 -11.30 15.79
CA GLU A 39 -18.69 -11.35 16.72
C GLU A 39 -17.36 -11.64 15.99
N GLU A 40 -17.35 -12.61 15.08
CA GLU A 40 -16.17 -12.96 14.27
C GLU A 40 -15.70 -11.77 13.39
N VAL A 41 -16.65 -11.03 12.80
CA VAL A 41 -16.34 -9.81 12.04
C VAL A 41 -15.70 -8.75 12.95
N ASN A 42 -16.26 -8.54 14.15
CA ASN A 42 -15.72 -7.56 15.10
C ASN A 42 -14.31 -7.95 15.57
N ASP A 43 -14.08 -9.21 15.89
CA ASP A 43 -12.76 -9.72 16.30
C ASP A 43 -11.75 -9.52 15.17
N ARG A 44 -12.13 -9.81 13.92
CA ARG A 44 -11.26 -9.58 12.76
C ARG A 44 -10.97 -8.11 12.53
N VAL A 45 -11.93 -7.22 12.72
CA VAL A 45 -11.73 -5.77 12.66
C VAL A 45 -10.71 -5.32 13.72
N GLN A 46 -10.83 -5.78 14.96
CA GLN A 46 -9.90 -5.44 16.03
C GLN A 46 -8.48 -5.98 15.76
N GLU A 47 -8.38 -7.19 15.24
CA GLU A 47 -7.11 -7.76 14.81
C GLU A 47 -6.44 -6.87 13.74
N MET A 48 -7.17 -6.48 12.70
CA MET A 48 -6.65 -5.64 11.62
C MET A 48 -6.24 -4.25 12.12
N LEU A 49 -7.05 -3.64 12.98
CA LEU A 49 -6.72 -2.34 13.58
C LEU A 49 -5.46 -2.43 14.45
N THR A 50 -5.31 -3.51 15.22
CA THR A 50 -4.13 -3.73 16.04
C THR A 50 -2.89 -3.90 15.17
N MET A 51 -3.01 -4.66 14.08
CA MET A 51 -1.93 -4.93 13.14
C MET A 51 -1.37 -3.67 12.49
N VAL A 52 -2.21 -2.66 12.24
CA VAL A 52 -1.80 -1.38 11.66
C VAL A 52 -1.57 -0.27 12.70
N GLY A 53 -1.64 -0.58 14.00
CA GLY A 53 -1.41 0.37 15.09
C GLY A 53 -2.52 1.41 15.26
N LEU A 54 -3.78 1.01 15.04
CA LEU A 54 -4.99 1.83 15.20
C LEU A 54 -5.99 1.22 16.20
N SER A 55 -5.52 0.44 17.18
CA SER A 55 -6.38 -0.17 18.20
C SER A 55 -7.28 0.86 18.88
N GLY A 56 -8.55 0.52 19.08
CA GLY A 56 -9.53 1.38 19.75
C GLY A 56 -10.12 2.51 18.88
N LEU A 57 -9.82 2.54 17.59
CA LEU A 57 -10.32 3.58 16.67
C LEU A 57 -11.47 3.10 15.76
N GLN A 58 -12.07 1.94 16.05
CA GLN A 58 -13.14 1.35 15.22
C GLN A 58 -14.36 2.28 15.05
N ASP A 59 -14.68 3.08 16.07
CA ASP A 59 -15.86 3.97 16.08
C ASP A 59 -15.58 5.38 15.52
N LYS A 60 -14.34 5.66 15.13
CA LYS A 60 -13.96 6.93 14.52
C LYS A 60 -14.43 7.00 13.06
N TRP A 61 -14.67 8.22 12.61
CA TRP A 61 -14.98 8.51 11.21
C TRP A 61 -13.70 8.81 10.44
N PRO A 62 -13.66 8.55 9.11
CA PRO A 62 -12.51 8.91 8.29
C PRO A 62 -12.10 10.39 8.40
N ALA A 63 -13.08 11.29 8.61
CA ALA A 63 -12.84 12.72 8.78
C ALA A 63 -11.98 13.05 10.02
N ASP A 64 -12.06 12.21 11.05
CA ASP A 64 -11.31 12.40 12.32
C ASP A 64 -9.86 11.89 12.24
N LEU A 65 -9.48 11.26 11.13
CA LEU A 65 -8.16 10.64 10.97
C LEU A 65 -7.17 11.57 10.26
N SER A 66 -5.91 11.55 10.72
CA SER A 66 -4.79 12.12 9.96
C SER A 66 -4.55 11.36 8.64
N GLY A 67 -3.80 11.94 7.71
CA GLY A 67 -3.46 11.29 6.43
C GLY A 67 -2.79 9.92 6.61
N GLY A 68 -1.83 9.82 7.53
CA GLY A 68 -1.17 8.56 7.86
C GLY A 68 -2.13 7.53 8.49
N MET A 69 -3.05 7.97 9.36
CA MET A 69 -4.07 7.09 9.94
C MET A 69 -5.06 6.58 8.88
N LYS A 70 -5.45 7.43 7.91
CA LYS A 70 -6.29 7.01 6.77
C LYS A 70 -5.61 5.93 5.94
N LYS A 71 -4.31 6.07 5.64
CA LYS A 71 -3.53 5.06 4.93
C LYS A 71 -3.49 3.73 5.70
N ARG A 72 -3.26 3.77 7.02
CA ARG A 72 -3.27 2.58 7.87
C ARG A 72 -4.64 1.92 7.93
N ALA A 73 -5.73 2.68 8.04
CA ALA A 73 -7.09 2.15 8.01
C ALA A 73 -7.44 1.53 6.65
N GLY A 74 -7.05 2.17 5.54
CA GLY A 74 -7.17 1.60 4.20
C GLY A 74 -6.40 0.30 4.03
N LEU A 75 -5.22 0.20 4.64
CA LEU A 75 -4.42 -1.02 4.65
C LEU A 75 -5.08 -2.12 5.47
N ALA A 76 -5.62 -1.80 6.66
CA ALA A 76 -6.40 -2.75 7.47
C ALA A 76 -7.59 -3.33 6.69
N ARG A 77 -8.30 -2.47 5.94
CA ARG A 77 -9.39 -2.91 5.05
C ARG A 77 -8.89 -3.84 3.95
N ALA A 78 -7.79 -3.49 3.28
CA ALA A 78 -7.22 -4.31 2.21
C ALA A 78 -6.78 -5.70 2.70
N LEU A 79 -6.40 -5.82 3.98
CA LEU A 79 -5.96 -7.05 4.61
C LEU A 79 -7.09 -7.90 5.21
N ALA A 80 -8.29 -7.34 5.39
CA ALA A 80 -9.36 -7.95 6.17
C ALA A 80 -9.73 -9.37 5.70
N LEU A 81 -9.80 -9.59 4.39
CA LEU A 81 -10.12 -10.90 3.78
C LEU A 81 -8.96 -11.91 3.79
N GLY A 82 -7.77 -11.54 4.25
CA GLY A 82 -6.58 -12.40 4.20
C GLY A 82 -6.09 -12.64 2.77
N PRO A 83 -5.79 -11.57 1.99
CA PRO A 83 -5.37 -11.72 0.60
C PRO A 83 -3.99 -12.39 0.49
N GLU A 84 -3.75 -13.06 -0.65
CA GLU A 84 -2.44 -13.61 -1.03
C GLU A 84 -1.56 -12.56 -1.70
N ILE A 85 -2.19 -11.55 -2.33
CA ILE A 85 -1.51 -10.48 -3.07
C ILE A 85 -2.05 -9.14 -2.57
N ILE A 86 -1.14 -8.19 -2.32
CA ILE A 86 -1.51 -6.80 -1.98
C ILE A 86 -0.95 -5.85 -3.04
N LEU A 87 -1.84 -5.03 -3.57
CA LEU A 87 -1.51 -3.95 -4.49
C LEU A 87 -1.47 -2.63 -3.73
N TYR A 88 -0.37 -1.90 -3.84
CA TYR A 88 -0.19 -0.57 -3.26
C TYR A 88 -0.10 0.45 -4.38
N ASP A 89 -1.01 1.42 -4.39
CA ASP A 89 -1.01 2.55 -5.31
C ASP A 89 -0.56 3.79 -4.56
N GLU A 90 0.68 4.23 -4.78
CA GLU A 90 1.29 5.41 -4.16
C GLU A 90 1.08 5.46 -2.62
N PRO A 91 1.53 4.47 -1.87
CA PRO A 91 1.19 4.33 -0.45
C PRO A 91 1.68 5.48 0.43
N THR A 92 2.76 6.17 0.03
CA THR A 92 3.41 7.24 0.81
C THR A 92 3.08 8.64 0.31
N THR A 93 2.41 8.77 -0.84
CA THR A 93 2.08 10.07 -1.43
C THR A 93 1.20 10.91 -0.50
N GLY A 94 1.57 12.19 -0.33
CA GLY A 94 0.86 13.15 0.52
C GLY A 94 1.23 13.07 2.01
N LEU A 95 2.23 12.27 2.37
CA LEU A 95 2.77 12.18 3.72
C LEU A 95 4.11 12.92 3.82
N ASP A 96 4.42 13.43 4.98
CA ASP A 96 5.78 13.91 5.28
C ASP A 96 6.77 12.73 5.33
N PRO A 97 8.09 12.98 5.22
CA PRO A 97 9.09 11.92 5.14
C PRO A 97 9.09 10.96 6.35
N ILE A 98 8.73 11.43 7.54
CA ILE A 98 8.71 10.60 8.76
C ILE A 98 7.54 9.64 8.70
N LEU A 99 6.35 10.13 8.37
CA LEU A 99 5.15 9.31 8.21
C LEU A 99 5.28 8.35 7.02
N ALA A 100 5.86 8.79 5.90
CA ALA A 100 6.15 7.94 4.75
C ALA A 100 7.05 6.76 5.16
N ASN A 101 8.09 7.04 5.93
CA ASN A 101 9.00 6.01 6.45
C ASN A 101 8.26 5.00 7.34
N GLN A 102 7.35 5.46 8.22
CA GLN A 102 6.54 4.58 9.08
C GLN A 102 5.60 3.68 8.26
N ILE A 103 5.01 4.19 7.17
CA ILE A 103 4.19 3.37 6.27
C ILE A 103 5.04 2.32 5.55
N ASN A 104 6.24 2.68 5.10
CA ASN A 104 7.17 1.74 4.50
C ASN A 104 7.57 0.61 5.48
N ASP A 105 7.87 0.95 6.73
CA ASP A 105 8.18 -0.04 7.77
C ASP A 105 6.98 -0.97 8.01
N LEU A 106 5.77 -0.41 8.07
CA LEU A 106 4.54 -1.19 8.23
C LEU A 106 4.32 -2.15 7.05
N ILE A 107 4.52 -1.70 5.80
CA ILE A 107 4.40 -2.54 4.60
C ILE A 107 5.37 -3.73 4.69
N ARG A 108 6.65 -3.49 5.03
CA ARG A 108 7.66 -4.54 5.16
C ARG A 108 7.35 -5.53 6.28
N ASP A 109 6.86 -5.03 7.41
CA ASP A 109 6.50 -5.83 8.56
C ASP A 109 5.30 -6.75 8.25
N LEU A 110 4.26 -6.19 7.64
CA LEU A 110 3.08 -6.94 7.20
C LEU A 110 3.41 -8.00 6.15
N GLN A 111 4.25 -7.67 5.16
CA GLN A 111 4.72 -8.65 4.17
C GLN A 111 5.37 -9.86 4.83
N LYS A 112 6.26 -9.61 5.81
CA LYS A 112 6.97 -10.69 6.52
C LYS A 112 6.05 -11.52 7.42
N ARG A 113 5.12 -10.86 8.14
CA ARG A 113 4.21 -11.54 9.08
C ARG A 113 3.14 -12.36 8.38
N LEU A 114 2.65 -11.90 7.24
CA LEU A 114 1.53 -12.50 6.52
C LEU A 114 1.96 -13.37 5.35
N ASP A 115 3.26 -13.37 5.00
CA ASP A 115 3.83 -14.08 3.84
C ASP A 115 3.09 -13.76 2.54
N VAL A 116 2.73 -12.48 2.35
CA VAL A 116 1.96 -12.02 1.19
C VAL A 116 2.88 -11.51 0.08
N THR A 117 2.46 -11.70 -1.17
CA THR A 117 3.10 -11.07 -2.32
C THR A 117 2.64 -9.62 -2.43
N SER A 118 3.57 -8.68 -2.59
CA SER A 118 3.28 -7.25 -2.68
C SER A 118 3.70 -6.67 -4.01
N ILE A 119 2.82 -5.90 -4.65
CA ILE A 119 3.14 -5.09 -5.83
C ILE A 119 2.87 -3.63 -5.48
N THR A 120 3.89 -2.79 -5.57
CA THR A 120 3.80 -1.36 -5.25
C THR A 120 4.06 -0.52 -6.50
N ILE A 121 3.15 0.37 -6.82
CA ILE A 121 3.36 1.42 -7.80
C ILE A 121 3.73 2.68 -7.04
N THR A 122 4.89 3.26 -7.35
CA THR A 122 5.33 4.53 -6.76
C THR A 122 6.35 5.23 -7.64
N HIS A 123 6.42 6.55 -7.53
CA HIS A 123 7.48 7.38 -8.09
C HIS A 123 8.51 7.79 -7.02
N ASP A 124 8.26 7.47 -5.75
CA ASP A 124 9.18 7.75 -4.65
C ASP A 124 10.26 6.67 -4.56
N MET A 125 11.45 6.99 -5.06
CA MET A 125 12.57 6.06 -5.09
C MET A 125 13.09 5.70 -3.69
N ILE A 126 12.94 6.59 -2.70
CA ILE A 126 13.34 6.29 -1.30
C ILE A 126 12.46 5.16 -0.77
N SER A 127 11.16 5.28 -0.94
CA SER A 127 10.20 4.22 -0.59
C SER A 127 10.46 2.94 -1.38
N ALA A 128 10.63 3.04 -2.71
CA ALA A 128 10.89 1.88 -3.57
C ALA A 128 12.11 1.08 -3.11
N TYR A 129 13.25 1.74 -2.85
CA TYR A 129 14.47 1.08 -2.37
C TYR A 129 14.31 0.43 -0.99
N LYS A 130 13.45 1.01 -0.15
CA LYS A 130 13.24 0.50 1.21
C LYS A 130 12.36 -0.75 1.23
N ILE A 131 11.30 -0.78 0.41
CA ILE A 131 10.28 -1.84 0.51
C ILE A 131 10.43 -2.96 -0.52
N ALA A 132 11.08 -2.71 -1.65
CA ALA A 132 11.13 -3.67 -2.74
C ALA A 132 12.23 -4.72 -2.58
N ASP A 133 11.95 -5.96 -2.98
CA ASP A 133 12.92 -7.00 -3.25
C ASP A 133 13.41 -6.89 -4.71
N ARG A 134 12.52 -6.46 -5.62
CA ARG A 134 12.81 -6.16 -7.02
C ARG A 134 12.07 -4.90 -7.46
N ILE A 135 12.69 -4.12 -8.33
CA ILE A 135 12.13 -2.89 -8.91
C ILE A 135 12.06 -3.07 -10.42
N ALA A 136 10.91 -2.72 -11.01
CA ALA A 136 10.71 -2.67 -12.45
C ALA A 136 10.45 -1.22 -12.87
N MET A 137 11.30 -0.67 -13.74
CA MET A 137 11.11 0.68 -14.29
C MET A 137 10.17 0.63 -15.49
N LEU A 138 8.98 1.23 -15.35
CA LEU A 138 7.99 1.34 -16.42
C LEU A 138 8.12 2.69 -17.13
N HIS A 139 8.29 2.70 -18.45
CA HIS A 139 8.29 3.91 -19.27
C HIS A 139 7.55 3.68 -20.58
N LYS A 140 6.62 4.58 -20.94
CA LYS A 140 5.83 4.51 -22.20
C LYS A 140 5.23 3.13 -22.48
N GLY A 141 4.70 2.47 -21.43
CA GLY A 141 4.04 1.16 -21.55
C GLY A 141 5.00 -0.03 -21.69
N ARG A 142 6.31 0.15 -21.46
CA ARG A 142 7.32 -0.91 -21.51
C ARG A 142 8.14 -0.95 -20.22
N ILE A 143 8.55 -2.14 -19.84
CA ILE A 143 9.52 -2.32 -18.76
C ILE A 143 10.92 -2.09 -19.37
N GLU A 144 11.59 -1.06 -18.90
CA GLU A 144 12.93 -0.66 -19.37
C GLU A 144 14.02 -1.47 -18.68
N GLU A 145 13.83 -1.80 -17.42
CA GLU A 145 14.76 -2.57 -16.62
C GLU A 145 14.08 -3.20 -15.42
N VAL A 146 14.57 -4.35 -14.97
CA VAL A 146 14.12 -5.03 -13.75
C VAL A 146 15.35 -5.52 -12.99
N GLY A 147 15.47 -5.14 -11.73
CA GLY A 147 16.60 -5.55 -10.90
C GLY A 147 16.28 -5.44 -9.41
N THR A 148 17.25 -5.83 -8.59
CA THR A 148 17.27 -5.51 -7.16
C THR A 148 17.43 -3.99 -6.95
N PRO A 149 17.11 -3.45 -5.77
CA PRO A 149 17.35 -2.04 -5.46
C PRO A 149 18.78 -1.57 -5.80
N GLY A 150 19.80 -2.39 -5.50
CA GLY A 150 21.21 -2.06 -5.82
C GLY A 150 21.46 -2.02 -7.32
N GLU A 151 21.00 -3.01 -8.09
CA GLU A 151 21.16 -3.04 -9.54
C GLU A 151 20.50 -1.84 -10.22
N ILE A 152 19.32 -1.42 -9.75
CA ILE A 152 18.62 -0.24 -10.27
C ILE A 152 19.39 1.06 -9.93
N GLN A 153 19.97 1.17 -8.72
CA GLN A 153 20.80 2.32 -8.34
C GLN A 153 22.05 2.44 -9.22
N ASP A 154 22.66 1.30 -9.58
CA ASP A 154 23.89 1.23 -10.39
C ASP A 154 23.60 1.13 -11.90
N SER A 155 22.34 1.24 -12.32
CA SER A 155 21.92 1.09 -13.72
C SER A 155 22.69 2.03 -14.65
N SER A 156 23.12 1.50 -15.80
CA SER A 156 23.67 2.27 -16.91
C SER A 156 22.61 2.76 -17.90
N ASN A 157 21.34 2.30 -17.78
CA ASN A 157 20.25 2.69 -18.66
C ASN A 157 19.94 4.20 -18.48
N PRO A 158 20.02 5.02 -19.53
CA PRO A 158 19.85 6.47 -19.41
C PRO A 158 18.44 6.89 -18.97
N ILE A 159 17.40 6.10 -19.27
CA ILE A 159 16.03 6.35 -18.82
C ILE A 159 15.93 6.13 -17.31
N VAL A 160 16.45 5.00 -16.82
CA VAL A 160 16.46 4.68 -15.39
C VAL A 160 17.26 5.74 -14.63
N ARG A 161 18.47 6.06 -15.09
CA ARG A 161 19.34 7.07 -14.45
C ARG A 161 18.71 8.45 -14.39
N GLN A 162 18.02 8.88 -15.45
CA GLN A 162 17.32 10.15 -15.43
C GLN A 162 16.26 10.16 -14.34
N PHE A 163 15.47 9.09 -14.25
CA PHE A 163 14.36 9.00 -13.30
C PHE A 163 14.85 8.94 -11.84
N ILE A 164 15.77 8.03 -11.53
CA ILE A 164 16.22 7.83 -10.13
C ILE A 164 17.01 9.03 -9.58
N HIS A 165 17.63 9.84 -10.45
CA HIS A 165 18.33 11.05 -10.04
C HIS A 165 17.52 12.33 -10.20
N GLY A 166 16.27 12.25 -10.68
CA GLY A 166 15.41 13.43 -10.87
C GLY A 166 15.98 14.46 -11.84
N ARG A 167 16.71 14.02 -12.90
CA ARG A 167 17.35 14.95 -13.84
C ARG A 167 16.31 15.52 -14.80
N ALA A 168 16.32 16.84 -14.97
CA ALA A 168 15.45 17.51 -15.93
C ALA A 168 15.78 17.16 -17.40
N GLU A 169 17.07 16.98 -17.70
CA GLU A 169 17.57 16.65 -19.03
C GLU A 169 17.78 15.14 -19.17
N GLY A 170 17.39 14.58 -20.33
CA GLY A 170 17.56 13.18 -20.65
C GLY A 170 16.49 12.65 -21.61
N PRO A 171 16.44 11.32 -21.82
CA PRO A 171 15.50 10.69 -22.77
C PRO A 171 14.03 10.78 -22.38
N ILE A 172 13.73 10.99 -21.08
CA ILE A 172 12.36 11.24 -20.61
C ILE A 172 12.06 12.71 -20.81
N THR A 173 11.26 13.04 -21.83
CA THR A 173 10.78 14.40 -22.07
C THR A 173 9.39 14.56 -21.47
N PRO A 174 9.13 15.63 -20.67
CA PRO A 174 7.78 15.98 -20.24
C PRO A 174 6.87 16.20 -21.46
N ARG A 175 5.62 15.76 -21.34
CA ARG A 175 4.59 16.05 -22.36
C ARG A 175 4.00 17.42 -22.13
#